data_39746de5fb36415c84e193d34d690fa3
#
_entry.id   39746de5fb36415c84e193d34d690fa3
#
_cell.length_a   1.000
_cell.length_b   1.000
_cell.length_c   1.000
_cell.angle_alpha   90.00
_cell.angle_beta   90.00
_cell.angle_gamma   90.00
#
_symmetry.space_group_name_H-M   'P 1'
#
loop_
_entity.id
_entity.type
_entity.pdbx_description
1 polymer ?
#
loop_
_entity_poly.entity_id
_entity_poly.type
_entity_poly.pdbx_seq_one_letter_code
_entity_poly.pdbx_strand_id
1 'polypeptide(L)'
;MYLTAHLYHLSKRMNTEEDQRKVLRDLADELLDKGTSLRITASGYSMYPAIRPGNTIIIKPVEEEDLKCGSIIAWKREKDMVVHRLVLVYESDNKKYYITRGDSCRSLDRPVTHDMIAGRVEAIYKGHRLMQPNLVHPIPERRYRANRMKTIFLGYMRKF
;
A
#
# COMPACT_ATOMS: atom_id res chain seq x y z
N MET A 1 15.38 23.55 -14.06
CA MET A 1 16.20 22.88 -15.08
C MET A 1 17.32 21.97 -14.52
N TYR A 2 17.59 22.00 -13.21
CA TYR A 2 18.64 21.16 -12.57
C TYR A 2 18.18 19.77 -12.09
N LEU A 3 16.89 19.57 -11.86
CA LEU A 3 16.35 18.30 -11.35
C LEU A 3 16.41 17.17 -12.39
N THR A 4 16.13 17.47 -13.65
CA THR A 4 16.15 16.51 -14.77
C THR A 4 17.55 15.98 -15.10
N ALA A 5 18.59 16.81 -14.99
CA ALA A 5 19.97 16.40 -15.23
C ALA A 5 20.50 15.48 -14.11
N HIS A 6 20.11 15.72 -12.87
CA HIS A 6 20.51 14.90 -11.73
C HIS A 6 19.86 13.50 -11.79
N LEU A 7 18.58 13.42 -12.15
CA LEU A 7 17.87 12.15 -12.38
C LEU A 7 18.46 11.35 -13.55
N TYR A 8 18.90 12.03 -14.61
CA TYR A 8 19.53 11.36 -15.75
C TYR A 8 20.91 10.77 -15.38
N HIS A 9 21.73 11.45 -14.56
CA HIS A 9 23.01 10.93 -14.08
C HIS A 9 22.86 9.78 -13.07
N LEU A 10 21.83 9.79 -12.22
CA LEU A 10 21.50 8.69 -11.33
C LEU A 10 21.04 7.45 -12.11
N SER A 11 20.21 7.62 -13.14
CA SER A 11 19.73 6.53 -14.00
C SER A 11 20.88 5.80 -14.73
N LYS A 12 21.92 6.52 -15.10
CA LYS A 12 23.08 5.94 -15.83
C LYS A 12 24.06 5.13 -14.94
N ARG A 13 23.97 5.28 -13.60
CA ARG A 13 24.80 4.53 -12.62
C ARG A 13 24.09 3.30 -12.02
N MET A 14 22.82 3.11 -12.36
CA MET A 14 22.01 2.04 -11.78
C MET A 14 22.16 0.76 -12.61
N ASN A 15 22.94 -0.17 -12.10
CA ASN A 15 23.28 -1.41 -12.81
C ASN A 15 22.30 -2.56 -12.58
N THR A 16 21.33 -2.43 -11.65
CA THR A 16 20.38 -3.50 -11.34
C THR A 16 18.94 -2.97 -11.19
N GLU A 17 17.96 -3.83 -11.46
CA GLU A 17 16.53 -3.52 -11.20
C GLU A 17 16.28 -3.21 -9.71
N GLU A 18 17.08 -3.75 -8.81
CA GLU A 18 17.00 -3.54 -7.38
C GLU A 18 17.39 -2.09 -7.00
N ASP A 19 18.44 -1.55 -7.63
CA ASP A 19 18.85 -0.15 -7.44
C ASP A 19 17.76 0.82 -7.92
N GLN A 20 17.14 0.53 -9.08
CA GLN A 20 16.04 1.33 -9.61
C GLN A 20 14.84 1.34 -8.67
N ARG A 21 14.45 0.18 -8.15
CA ARG A 21 13.34 0.06 -7.18
C ARG A 21 13.64 0.81 -5.88
N LYS A 22 14.89 0.76 -5.41
CA LYS A 22 15.30 1.50 -4.21
C LYS A 22 15.17 3.00 -4.41
N VAL A 23 15.71 3.55 -5.50
CA VAL A 23 15.63 5.00 -5.79
C VAL A 23 14.19 5.47 -5.96
N LEU A 24 13.35 4.70 -6.66
CA LEU A 24 11.92 5.04 -6.79
C LEU A 24 11.19 5.05 -5.45
N ARG A 25 11.54 4.14 -4.56
CA ARG A 25 10.98 4.12 -3.20
C ARG A 25 11.44 5.31 -2.37
N ASP A 26 12.75 5.59 -2.36
CA ASP A 26 13.32 6.71 -1.60
C ASP A 26 12.70 8.04 -2.08
N LEU A 27 12.47 8.19 -3.39
CA LEU A 27 11.77 9.33 -3.96
C LEU A 27 10.29 9.37 -3.55
N ALA A 28 9.61 8.23 -3.53
CA ALA A 28 8.22 8.15 -3.09
C ALA A 28 8.07 8.54 -1.62
N ASP A 29 8.98 8.09 -0.77
CA ASP A 29 9.04 8.45 0.65
C ASP A 29 9.28 9.95 0.83
N GLU A 30 10.24 10.54 0.11
CA GLU A 30 10.53 11.97 0.15
C GLU A 30 9.32 12.82 -0.29
N LEU A 31 8.58 12.39 -1.31
CA LEU A 31 7.38 13.08 -1.77
C LEU A 31 6.26 13.05 -0.73
N LEU A 32 6.05 11.91 -0.08
CA LEU A 32 5.04 11.76 0.98
C LEU A 32 5.43 12.56 2.22
N ASP A 33 6.70 12.55 2.62
CA ASP A 33 7.21 13.33 3.76
C ASP A 33 7.06 14.85 3.52
N LYS A 34 7.07 15.30 2.26
CA LYS A 34 6.78 16.70 1.86
C LYS A 34 5.27 17.00 1.74
N GLY A 35 4.40 16.11 2.16
CA GLY A 35 2.95 16.29 2.07
C GLY A 35 2.36 16.04 0.67
N THR A 36 3.15 15.57 -0.28
CA THR A 36 2.73 15.34 -1.66
C THR A 36 2.03 13.98 -1.79
N SER A 37 0.92 13.94 -2.52
CA SER A 37 0.23 12.68 -2.82
C SER A 37 1.02 11.83 -3.80
N LEU A 38 1.08 10.53 -3.54
CA LEU A 38 1.72 9.55 -4.41
C LEU A 38 0.67 8.79 -5.23
N ARG A 39 0.90 8.71 -6.55
CA ARG A 39 0.08 7.93 -7.46
C ARG A 39 0.84 6.69 -7.90
N ILE A 40 0.31 5.51 -7.59
CA ILE A 40 0.93 4.24 -7.95
C ILE A 40 -0.08 3.26 -8.56
N THR A 41 0.43 2.31 -9.36
CA THR A 41 -0.37 1.21 -9.90
C THR A 41 -0.17 -0.03 -9.05
N ALA A 42 -1.28 -0.59 -8.55
CA ALA A 42 -1.27 -1.82 -7.77
C ALA A 42 -0.92 -3.02 -8.65
N SER A 43 -0.02 -3.88 -8.19
CA SER A 43 0.41 -5.08 -8.91
C SER A 43 -0.08 -6.39 -8.28
N GLY A 44 -0.39 -6.38 -6.98
CA GLY A 44 -0.73 -7.58 -6.21
C GLY A 44 -2.23 -7.82 -6.05
N TYR A 45 -2.57 -9.04 -5.62
CA TYR A 45 -3.94 -9.45 -5.33
C TYR A 45 -4.30 -9.37 -3.83
N SER A 46 -3.37 -8.99 -2.95
CA SER A 46 -3.57 -9.04 -1.50
C SER A 46 -4.78 -8.23 -1.02
N MET A 47 -5.12 -7.15 -1.73
CA MET A 47 -6.25 -6.27 -1.44
C MET A 47 -7.50 -6.56 -2.28
N TYR A 48 -7.52 -7.70 -3.01
CA TYR A 48 -8.71 -8.08 -3.76
C TYR A 48 -9.92 -8.34 -2.82
N PRO A 49 -11.12 -7.88 -3.14
CA PRO A 49 -11.55 -7.18 -4.36
C PRO A 49 -11.48 -5.65 -4.29
N ALA A 50 -11.11 -5.07 -3.14
CA ALA A 50 -11.11 -3.61 -2.95
C ALA A 50 -10.13 -2.91 -3.91
N ILE A 51 -8.89 -3.42 -3.99
CA ILE A 51 -7.89 -2.99 -4.96
C ILE A 51 -7.50 -4.21 -5.79
N ARG A 52 -7.48 -4.06 -7.10
CA ARG A 52 -7.10 -5.10 -8.05
C ARG A 52 -5.82 -4.74 -8.77
N PRO A 53 -5.04 -5.72 -9.26
CA PRO A 53 -3.91 -5.42 -10.14
C PRO A 53 -4.34 -4.54 -11.31
N GLY A 54 -3.52 -3.53 -11.63
CA GLY A 54 -3.82 -2.54 -12.65
C GLY A 54 -4.69 -1.36 -12.17
N ASN A 55 -5.25 -1.39 -10.95
CA ASN A 55 -5.87 -0.20 -10.39
C ASN A 55 -4.80 0.83 -10.02
N THR A 56 -5.08 2.09 -10.27
CA THR A 56 -4.25 3.20 -9.78
C THR A 56 -4.79 3.65 -8.43
N ILE A 57 -3.93 3.80 -7.44
CA ILE A 57 -4.27 4.31 -6.12
C ILE A 57 -3.56 5.62 -5.85
N ILE A 58 -4.22 6.50 -5.12
CA ILE A 58 -3.66 7.75 -4.60
C ILE A 58 -3.43 7.59 -3.10
N ILE A 59 -2.19 7.71 -2.69
CA ILE A 59 -1.78 7.68 -1.29
C ILE A 59 -1.48 9.11 -0.86
N LYS A 60 -2.05 9.53 0.27
CA LYS A 60 -1.74 10.80 0.91
C LYS A 60 -1.11 10.57 2.27
N PRO A 61 -0.16 11.41 2.69
CA PRO A 61 0.28 11.45 4.07
C PRO A 61 -0.93 11.54 5.01
N VAL A 62 -0.80 10.99 6.20
CA VAL A 62 -1.90 10.91 7.17
C VAL A 62 -1.36 11.13 8.58
N GLU A 63 -2.03 11.98 9.32
CA GLU A 63 -1.72 12.18 10.74
C GLU A 63 -2.21 10.98 11.57
N GLU A 64 -1.59 10.79 12.71
CA GLU A 64 -1.87 9.64 13.57
C GLU A 64 -3.34 9.60 14.02
N GLU A 65 -3.94 10.76 14.30
CA GLU A 65 -5.32 10.92 14.76
C GLU A 65 -6.36 10.53 13.71
N ASP A 66 -5.97 10.58 12.43
CA ASP A 66 -6.83 10.25 11.29
C ASP A 66 -6.77 8.78 10.90
N LEU A 67 -5.89 7.99 11.53
CA LEU A 67 -5.78 6.56 11.31
C LEU A 67 -6.90 5.80 12.03
N LYS A 68 -7.84 5.25 11.27
CA LYS A 68 -9.00 4.51 11.78
C LYS A 68 -9.00 3.07 11.26
N CYS A 69 -9.39 2.12 12.11
CA CYS A 69 -9.61 0.75 11.67
C CYS A 69 -10.58 0.72 10.46
N GLY A 70 -10.24 -0.06 9.45
CA GLY A 70 -10.94 -0.08 8.17
C GLY A 70 -10.28 0.76 7.08
N SER A 71 -9.45 1.75 7.42
CA SER A 71 -8.66 2.50 6.42
C SER A 71 -7.68 1.59 5.69
N ILE A 72 -7.43 1.86 4.43
CA ILE A 72 -6.37 1.21 3.67
C ILE A 72 -5.14 2.10 3.77
N ILE A 73 -4.08 1.59 4.37
CA ILE A 73 -2.84 2.32 4.59
C ILE A 73 -1.68 1.71 3.80
N ALA A 74 -0.75 2.57 3.43
CA ALA A 74 0.53 2.18 2.86
C ALA A 74 1.60 2.28 3.94
N TRP A 75 2.43 1.25 4.09
CA TRP A 75 3.51 1.25 5.07
C TRP A 75 4.80 0.65 4.51
N LYS A 76 5.94 1.08 5.04
CA LYS A 76 7.29 0.73 4.59
C LYS A 76 7.70 -0.62 5.16
N ARG A 77 8.09 -1.54 4.29
CA ARG A 77 8.67 -2.83 4.66
C ARG A 77 10.01 -2.97 3.94
N GLU A 78 11.10 -3.14 4.68
CA GLU A 78 12.48 -3.31 4.19
C GLU A 78 12.77 -2.88 2.72
N LYS A 79 12.28 -3.65 1.75
CA LYS A 79 12.49 -3.43 0.32
C LYS A 79 11.23 -3.01 -0.45
N ASP A 80 10.05 -3.00 0.20
CA ASP A 80 8.76 -2.81 -0.46
C ASP A 80 7.83 -1.89 0.34
N MET A 81 6.86 -1.31 -0.35
CA MET A 81 5.70 -0.67 0.24
C MET A 81 4.53 -1.65 0.24
N VAL A 82 3.94 -1.88 1.39
CA VAL A 82 2.74 -2.73 1.56
C VAL A 82 1.52 -1.84 1.66
N VAL A 83 0.47 -2.17 0.92
CA VAL A 83 -0.82 -1.47 0.96
C VAL A 83 -1.88 -2.44 1.46
N HIS A 84 -2.26 -2.31 2.73
CA HIS A 84 -3.20 -3.23 3.40
C HIS A 84 -4.19 -2.47 4.26
N ARG A 85 -5.24 -3.17 4.71
CA ARG A 85 -6.28 -2.59 5.58
C ARG A 85 -5.85 -2.61 7.03
N LEU A 86 -5.99 -1.47 7.71
CA LEU A 86 -5.80 -1.34 9.15
C LEU A 86 -6.93 -2.08 9.89
N VAL A 87 -6.57 -3.10 10.66
CA VAL A 87 -7.54 -3.97 11.34
C VAL A 87 -7.51 -3.87 12.85
N LEU A 88 -6.40 -3.39 13.42
CA LEU A 88 -6.27 -3.20 14.86
C LEU A 88 -5.28 -2.08 15.15
N VAL A 89 -5.60 -1.26 16.13
CA VAL A 89 -4.69 -0.30 16.75
C VAL A 89 -4.64 -0.62 18.24
N TYR A 90 -3.46 -0.72 18.80
CA TYR A 90 -3.27 -0.92 20.25
C TYR A 90 -2.05 -0.15 20.74
N GLU A 91 -2.02 0.08 22.04
CA GLU A 91 -0.92 0.76 22.71
C GLU A 91 -0.18 -0.20 23.63
N SER A 92 1.14 -0.17 23.59
CA SER A 92 2.03 -0.87 24.51
C SER A 92 3.28 -0.03 24.74
N ASP A 93 3.72 0.07 25.99
CA ASP A 93 4.91 0.82 26.40
C ASP A 93 4.91 2.28 25.87
N ASN A 94 3.77 2.95 26.00
CA ASN A 94 3.51 4.32 25.52
C ASN A 94 3.75 4.50 24.00
N LYS A 95 3.62 3.43 23.23
CA LYS A 95 3.72 3.45 21.76
C LYS A 95 2.47 2.84 21.15
N LYS A 96 1.96 3.48 20.10
CA LYS A 96 0.88 2.91 19.30
C LYS A 96 1.41 2.00 18.22
N TYR A 97 0.74 0.87 18.06
CA TYR A 97 1.01 -0.13 17.06
C TYR A 97 -0.21 -0.33 16.17
N TYR A 98 0.07 -0.50 14.90
CA TYR A 98 -0.93 -0.67 13.85
C TYR A 98 -0.76 -2.04 13.22
N ILE A 99 -1.82 -2.84 13.22
CA ILE A 99 -1.82 -4.14 12.56
C ILE A 99 -2.68 -4.05 11.32
N THR A 100 -2.10 -4.44 10.20
CA THR A 100 -2.79 -4.47 8.91
C THR A 100 -3.03 -5.91 8.44
N ARG A 101 -3.93 -6.05 7.46
CA ARG A 101 -4.20 -7.31 6.77
C ARG A 101 -4.69 -7.03 5.36
N GLY A 102 -4.18 -7.76 4.38
CA GLY A 102 -4.74 -7.72 3.03
C GLY A 102 -6.13 -8.36 2.99
N ASP A 103 -7.05 -7.78 2.22
CA ASP A 103 -8.46 -8.23 2.12
C ASP A 103 -8.62 -9.68 1.62
N SER A 104 -7.57 -10.26 1.00
CA SER A 104 -7.51 -11.66 0.58
C SER A 104 -6.38 -12.45 1.26
N CYS A 105 -5.71 -11.88 2.27
CA CYS A 105 -4.63 -12.54 2.99
C CYS A 105 -5.17 -13.44 4.11
N ARG A 106 -4.41 -14.51 4.43
CA ARG A 106 -4.76 -15.42 5.52
C ARG A 106 -4.40 -14.87 6.89
N SER A 107 -3.23 -14.28 6.99
CA SER A 107 -2.65 -13.82 8.25
C SER A 107 -2.66 -12.29 8.35
N LEU A 108 -2.56 -11.82 9.58
CA LEU A 108 -2.24 -10.45 9.90
C LEU A 108 -0.79 -10.16 9.51
N ASP A 109 -0.50 -8.90 9.24
CA ASP A 109 0.87 -8.42 9.12
C ASP A 109 1.50 -8.24 10.51
N ARG A 110 2.81 -8.08 10.56
CA ARG A 110 3.49 -7.68 11.79
C ARG A 110 3.03 -6.29 12.24
N PRO A 111 3.05 -6.00 13.56
CA PRO A 111 2.80 -4.65 14.04
C PRO A 111 3.78 -3.64 13.43
N VAL A 112 3.28 -2.47 13.06
CA VAL A 112 4.07 -1.34 12.58
C VAL A 112 3.79 -0.12 13.45
N THR A 113 4.75 0.79 13.53
CA THR A 113 4.62 2.08 14.21
C THR A 113 4.29 3.18 13.21
N HIS A 114 3.87 4.36 13.67
CA HIS A 114 3.45 5.46 12.80
C HIS A 114 4.54 5.90 11.82
N ASP A 115 5.80 5.93 12.25
CA ASP A 115 6.97 6.27 11.41
C ASP A 115 7.18 5.32 10.21
N MET A 116 6.63 4.10 10.29
CA MET A 116 6.62 3.17 9.16
C MET A 116 5.45 3.40 8.20
N ILE A 117 4.44 4.18 8.59
CA ILE A 117 3.26 4.43 7.75
C ILE A 117 3.58 5.55 6.78
N ALA A 118 3.54 5.25 5.50
CA ALA A 118 3.79 6.22 4.43
C ALA A 118 2.57 7.09 4.12
N GLY A 119 1.36 6.58 4.38
CA GLY A 119 0.13 7.34 4.16
C GLY A 119 -1.11 6.46 4.05
N ARG A 120 -2.25 7.10 3.74
CA ARG A 120 -3.56 6.46 3.57
C ARG A 120 -3.99 6.51 2.09
N VAL A 121 -4.64 5.45 1.63
CA VAL A 121 -5.26 5.44 0.30
C VAL A 121 -6.53 6.29 0.32
N GLU A 122 -6.51 7.39 -0.42
CA GLU A 122 -7.63 8.35 -0.53
C GLU A 122 -8.53 8.05 -1.73
N ALA A 123 -7.96 7.50 -2.79
CA ALA A 123 -8.71 7.24 -4.01
C ALA A 123 -8.20 5.97 -4.72
N ILE A 124 -9.11 5.30 -5.40
CA ILE A 124 -8.82 4.12 -6.23
C ILE A 124 -9.41 4.37 -7.61
N TYR A 125 -8.58 4.31 -8.65
CA TYR A 125 -9.04 4.41 -10.03
C TYR A 125 -9.07 3.03 -10.68
N LYS A 126 -10.21 2.66 -11.21
CA LYS A 126 -10.42 1.49 -12.04
C LYS A 126 -10.62 1.95 -13.48
N GLY A 127 -9.55 1.98 -14.26
CA GLY A 127 -9.52 2.73 -15.51
C GLY A 127 -9.75 4.22 -15.22
N HIS A 128 -10.77 4.82 -15.85
CA HIS A 128 -11.14 6.21 -15.61
C HIS A 128 -12.15 6.42 -14.46
N ARG A 129 -12.66 5.33 -13.87
CA ARG A 129 -13.67 5.41 -12.81
C ARG A 129 -13.01 5.59 -11.45
N LEU A 130 -13.30 6.71 -10.80
CA LEU A 130 -12.93 6.98 -9.42
C LEU A 130 -13.82 6.18 -8.46
N MET A 131 -13.19 5.54 -7.47
CA MET A 131 -13.84 4.86 -6.37
C MET A 131 -13.24 5.35 -5.05
N GLN A 132 -14.10 5.59 -4.06
CA GLN A 132 -13.64 5.85 -2.70
C GLN A 132 -13.28 4.53 -1.99
N PRO A 133 -12.17 4.49 -1.23
CA PRO A 133 -11.88 3.34 -0.39
C PRO A 133 -13.00 3.15 0.64
N ASN A 134 -13.58 1.95 0.69
CA ASN A 134 -14.58 1.65 1.71
C ASN A 134 -13.92 1.42 3.06
N LEU A 135 -14.33 2.17 4.08
CA LEU A 135 -14.01 1.92 5.48
C LEU A 135 -14.81 0.71 5.95
N VAL A 136 -14.28 -0.49 5.79
CA VAL A 136 -14.94 -1.73 6.21
C VAL A 136 -14.18 -2.33 7.38
N HIS A 137 -14.82 -2.29 8.56
CA HIS A 137 -14.27 -2.91 9.77
C HIS A 137 -15.39 -3.25 10.75
N PRO A 138 -15.38 -4.43 11.40
CA PRO A 138 -14.52 -5.57 11.09
C PRO A 138 -14.95 -6.30 9.82
N ILE A 139 -13.97 -6.86 9.08
CA ILE A 139 -14.28 -7.76 7.97
C ILE A 139 -14.46 -9.17 8.52
N PRO A 140 -15.61 -9.85 8.29
CA PRO A 140 -15.83 -11.22 8.76
C PRO A 140 -14.81 -12.19 8.16
N GLU A 141 -14.33 -13.16 8.95
CA GLU A 141 -13.31 -14.12 8.51
C GLU A 141 -13.74 -14.91 7.26
N ARG A 142 -15.04 -15.22 7.12
CA ARG A 142 -15.61 -15.83 5.92
C ARG A 142 -15.33 -15.04 4.64
N ARG A 143 -15.28 -13.70 4.75
CA ARG A 143 -15.02 -12.81 3.59
C ARG A 143 -13.55 -12.87 3.17
N TYR A 144 -12.63 -12.91 4.11
CA TYR A 144 -11.20 -13.14 3.82
C TYR A 144 -10.99 -14.48 3.10
N ARG A 145 -11.64 -15.56 3.58
CA ARG A 145 -11.56 -16.88 2.94
C ARG A 145 -12.12 -16.86 1.52
N ALA A 146 -13.31 -16.27 1.33
CA ALA A 146 -13.92 -16.15 0.01
C ALA A 146 -13.07 -15.33 -0.96
N ASN A 147 -12.52 -14.20 -0.53
CA ASN A 147 -11.64 -13.36 -1.34
C ASN A 147 -10.37 -14.14 -1.74
N ARG A 148 -9.77 -14.85 -0.79
CA ARG A 148 -8.58 -15.66 -1.05
C ARG A 148 -8.86 -16.77 -2.08
N MET A 149 -9.97 -17.48 -1.96
CA MET A 149 -10.35 -18.51 -2.94
C MET A 149 -10.47 -17.92 -4.35
N LYS A 150 -11.08 -16.73 -4.47
CA LYS A 150 -11.17 -16.02 -5.74
C LYS A 150 -9.80 -15.64 -6.29
N THR A 151 -8.87 -15.17 -5.46
CA THR A 151 -7.52 -14.81 -5.94
C THR A 151 -6.71 -16.03 -6.38
N ILE A 152 -6.84 -17.16 -5.71
CA ILE A 152 -6.21 -18.42 -6.12
C ILE A 152 -6.75 -18.85 -7.50
N PHE A 153 -8.07 -18.82 -7.69
CA PHE A 153 -8.71 -19.14 -8.97
C PHE A 153 -8.26 -18.20 -10.09
N LEU A 154 -8.23 -16.88 -9.84
CA LEU A 154 -7.75 -15.90 -10.81
C LEU A 154 -6.27 -16.11 -11.15
N GLY A 155 -5.44 -16.47 -10.18
CA GLY A 155 -4.04 -16.79 -10.40
C GLY A 155 -3.85 -18.06 -11.26
N TYR A 156 -4.72 -19.05 -11.09
CA TYR A 156 -4.73 -20.26 -11.92
C TYR A 156 -5.13 -19.94 -13.37
N MET A 157 -6.22 -19.22 -13.58
CA MET A 157 -6.72 -18.84 -14.91
C MET A 157 -5.75 -17.97 -15.72
N ARG A 158 -4.83 -17.26 -15.06
CA ARG A 158 -3.83 -16.41 -15.73
C ARG A 158 -2.66 -17.20 -16.29
N LYS A 159 -2.51 -18.47 -15.95
CA LYS A 159 -1.43 -19.35 -16.45
C LYS A 159 -1.77 -20.05 -17.77
N PHE A 160 -3.00 -19.93 -18.20
CA PHE A 160 -3.53 -20.42 -19.49
C PHE A 160 -3.95 -19.22 -20.35
#